data_44a207b63788fb008dc01afdba0f5714
#
_entry.id   44a207b63788fb008dc01afdba0f5714
#
_cell.length_a   1.000
_cell.length_b   1.000
_cell.length_c   1.000
_cell.angle_alpha   90.00
_cell.angle_beta   90.00
_cell.angle_gamma   90.00
#
_symmetry.space_group_name_H-M   'P 1'
#
loop_
_entity.id
_entity.type
_entity.pdbx_description
1 polymer ?
#
loop_
_entity_poly.entity_id
_entity_poly.type
_entity_poly.pdbx_seq_one_letter_code
_entity_poly.pdbx_strand_id
1 'polypeptide(L)'
;MNKSLEQYMPDGSKLPYRFMKYRIHKILLVCCSYDGYILEEDGHIESQINQEYIDLNMSNPPSLTRVSSTAEALEALDRDDSFDFILTMYNVGEPDVFSFAKIVKERHPNTPVALLTSFSKDIYRRIEEQDRSGLDYIFSWHGNTELIIAIIKLIEDKMNADEDIREGGVQAIL
;
A
#
# COMPACT_ATOMS: atom_id res chain seq x y z
N MET A 1 23.40 -2.25 -31.01
CA MET A 1 23.49 -3.19 -29.88
C MET A 1 24.26 -2.47 -28.78
N ASN A 2 23.56 -2.07 -27.74
CA ASN A 2 24.05 -1.07 -26.79
C ASN A 2 24.92 -1.73 -25.71
N LYS A 3 26.24 -1.56 -25.84
CA LYS A 3 27.25 -2.10 -24.90
C LYS A 3 27.22 -1.49 -23.49
N SER A 4 26.36 -0.53 -23.23
CA SER A 4 26.32 0.19 -21.95
C SER A 4 25.45 -0.48 -20.87
N LEU A 5 24.59 -1.42 -21.21
CA LEU A 5 23.72 -2.10 -20.25
C LEU A 5 24.37 -3.38 -19.65
N GLU A 6 25.29 -4.03 -20.37
CA GLU A 6 25.98 -5.23 -19.87
C GLU A 6 27.03 -4.92 -18.79
N GLN A 7 27.48 -3.68 -18.69
CA GLN A 7 28.48 -3.27 -17.71
C GLN A 7 27.90 -3.07 -16.30
N TYR A 8 26.54 -3.01 -16.20
CA TYR A 8 25.82 -2.85 -14.93
C TYR A 8 25.18 -4.15 -14.42
N MET A 9 25.42 -5.29 -15.08
CA MET A 9 24.86 -6.58 -14.70
C MET A 9 25.93 -7.63 -14.35
N PRO A 10 26.53 -7.58 -13.13
CA PRO A 10 27.51 -8.63 -12.76
C PRO A 10 26.88 -10.00 -12.48
N ASP A 11 25.60 -10.10 -12.20
CA ASP A 11 24.89 -11.38 -12.04
C ASP A 11 23.37 -11.25 -12.24
N GLY A 12 22.98 -11.01 -13.41
CA GLY A 12 21.70 -11.24 -14.14
C GLY A 12 20.34 -11.19 -13.45
N SER A 13 20.15 -10.92 -12.16
CA SER A 13 18.86 -11.24 -11.55
C SER A 13 18.24 -10.25 -10.54
N LYS A 14 18.86 -9.09 -10.23
CA LYS A 14 18.33 -8.27 -9.10
C LYS A 14 18.26 -6.75 -9.33
N LEU A 15 18.21 -6.27 -10.55
CA LEU A 15 18.49 -4.87 -10.86
C LEU A 15 17.36 -3.85 -10.64
N PRO A 16 16.08 -4.06 -10.97
CA PRO A 16 15.09 -2.99 -10.84
C PRO A 16 14.82 -2.60 -9.37
N TYR A 17 14.80 -3.59 -8.46
CA TYR A 17 14.41 -3.39 -7.07
C TYR A 17 15.52 -2.79 -6.19
N ARG A 18 16.78 -2.93 -6.59
CA ARG A 18 17.95 -2.45 -5.82
C ARG A 18 18.13 -0.93 -5.88
N PHE A 19 17.53 -0.27 -6.86
CA PHE A 19 17.65 1.17 -7.08
C PHE A 19 16.46 1.97 -6.55
N MET A 20 15.40 1.33 -6.05
CA MET A 20 14.30 2.05 -5.43
C MET A 20 14.78 2.74 -4.15
N LYS A 21 14.74 4.05 -4.16
CA LYS A 21 15.15 4.91 -3.03
C LYS A 21 14.11 4.89 -1.92
N TYR A 22 12.85 4.92 -2.31
CA TYR A 22 11.72 4.92 -1.41
C TYR A 22 11.04 3.55 -1.43
N ARG A 23 10.88 2.96 -0.25
CA ARG A 23 10.22 1.67 -0.05
C ARG A 23 9.23 1.77 1.08
N ILE A 24 8.22 0.94 1.03
CA ILE A 24 7.29 0.74 2.12
C ILE A 24 7.87 -0.30 3.07
N HIS A 25 8.18 0.11 4.29
CA HIS A 25 8.69 -0.76 5.35
C HIS A 25 7.65 -1.08 6.40
N LYS A 26 6.67 -0.18 6.61
CA LYS A 26 5.70 -0.33 7.67
C LYS A 26 4.32 0.10 7.22
N ILE A 27 3.39 -0.85 7.28
CA ILE A 27 2.01 -0.68 6.86
C ILE A 27 1.09 -0.72 8.07
N LEU A 28 0.19 0.25 8.18
CA LEU A 28 -0.92 0.22 9.11
C LEU A 28 -2.16 -0.33 8.39
N LEU A 29 -2.62 -1.52 8.78
CA LEU A 29 -3.83 -2.14 8.27
C LEU A 29 -4.99 -1.89 9.24
N VAL A 30 -6.01 -1.17 8.77
CA VAL A 30 -7.22 -0.87 9.52
C VAL A 30 -8.35 -1.75 8.98
N CYS A 31 -8.74 -2.77 9.76
CA CYS A 31 -9.79 -3.69 9.35
C CYS A 31 -10.58 -4.18 10.58
N CYS A 32 -11.90 -4.22 10.49
CA CYS A 32 -12.72 -4.74 11.57
C CYS A 32 -12.41 -6.23 11.84
N SER A 33 -12.84 -6.75 12.99
CA SER A 33 -12.55 -8.13 13.39
C SER A 33 -13.06 -9.17 12.38
N TYR A 34 -14.17 -8.90 11.71
CA TYR A 34 -14.73 -9.77 10.68
C TYR A 34 -13.87 -9.80 9.42
N ASP A 35 -13.51 -8.61 8.89
CA ASP A 35 -12.64 -8.53 7.72
C ASP A 35 -11.25 -9.10 8.02
N GLY A 36 -10.78 -8.90 9.27
CA GLY A 36 -9.55 -9.48 9.75
C GLY A 36 -9.59 -11.01 9.80
N TYR A 37 -10.73 -11.60 10.18
CA TYR A 37 -10.91 -13.05 10.15
C TYR A 37 -10.82 -13.61 8.72
N ILE A 38 -11.45 -12.94 7.76
CA ILE A 38 -11.37 -13.31 6.33
C ILE A 38 -9.93 -13.23 5.82
N LEU A 39 -9.18 -12.19 6.21
CA LEU A 39 -7.77 -12.05 5.88
C LEU A 39 -6.87 -13.14 6.49
N GLU A 40 -7.30 -13.75 7.59
CA GLU A 40 -6.59 -14.82 8.28
C GLU A 40 -7.02 -16.23 7.85
N GLU A 41 -8.20 -16.38 7.22
CA GLU A 41 -8.78 -17.69 6.85
C GLU A 41 -7.90 -18.40 5.79
N ASP A 42 -7.31 -17.67 4.87
CA ASP A 42 -6.38 -18.18 3.84
C ASP A 42 -4.90 -18.25 4.29
N GLY A 43 -4.64 -18.08 5.58
CA GLY A 43 -3.30 -17.99 6.15
C GLY A 43 -2.95 -16.54 6.52
N HIS A 44 -2.10 -16.38 7.53
CA HIS A 44 -1.70 -15.05 8.00
C HIS A 44 -1.22 -14.19 6.85
N ILE A 45 -1.90 -13.06 6.62
CA ILE A 45 -1.60 -12.12 5.51
C ILE A 45 -0.12 -11.73 5.47
N GLU A 46 0.52 -11.60 6.64
CA GLU A 46 1.97 -11.35 6.71
C GLU A 46 2.79 -12.49 6.12
N SER A 47 2.40 -13.74 6.38
CA SER A 47 3.09 -14.90 5.83
C SER A 47 2.96 -14.97 4.31
N GLN A 48 1.78 -14.62 3.79
CA GLN A 48 1.54 -14.58 2.35
C GLN A 48 2.34 -13.44 1.69
N ILE A 49 2.36 -12.23 2.28
CA ILE A 49 3.20 -11.13 1.81
C ILE A 49 4.67 -11.55 1.82
N ASN A 50 5.14 -12.16 2.88
CA ASN A 50 6.53 -12.65 2.97
C ASN A 50 6.84 -13.69 1.90
N GLN A 51 5.94 -14.64 1.65
CA GLN A 51 6.14 -15.68 0.63
C GLN A 51 6.20 -15.07 -0.76
N GLU A 52 5.30 -14.15 -1.10
CA GLU A 52 5.30 -13.46 -2.38
C GLU A 52 6.58 -12.63 -2.60
N TYR A 53 7.09 -11.98 -1.55
CA TYR A 53 8.37 -11.28 -1.62
C TYR A 53 9.53 -12.23 -1.91
N ILE A 54 9.50 -13.45 -1.33
CA ILE A 54 10.49 -14.50 -1.62
C ILE A 54 10.36 -14.97 -3.07
N ASP A 55 9.15 -15.28 -3.52
CA ASP A 55 8.88 -15.83 -4.85
C ASP A 55 9.24 -14.82 -5.96
N LEU A 56 9.04 -13.53 -5.70
CA LEU A 56 9.44 -12.44 -6.59
C LEU A 56 10.92 -12.02 -6.42
N ASN A 57 11.73 -12.74 -5.62
CA ASN A 57 13.11 -12.39 -5.29
C ASN A 57 13.29 -10.96 -4.76
N MET A 58 12.29 -10.45 -4.05
CA MET A 58 12.34 -9.14 -3.42
C MET A 58 12.93 -9.24 -2.00
N SER A 59 13.67 -8.22 -1.59
CA SER A 59 14.25 -8.15 -0.25
C SER A 59 13.38 -7.27 0.67
N ASN A 60 13.35 -7.62 1.96
CA ASN A 60 12.73 -6.81 3.00
C ASN A 60 11.22 -6.57 2.81
N PRO A 61 10.39 -7.59 3.04
CA PRO A 61 8.95 -7.41 3.07
C PRO A 61 8.55 -6.38 4.13
N PRO A 62 7.50 -5.58 3.90
CA PRO A 62 7.03 -4.62 4.88
C PRO A 62 6.44 -5.33 6.10
N SER A 63 6.64 -4.74 7.27
CA SER A 63 5.94 -5.16 8.48
C SER A 63 4.51 -4.63 8.46
N LEU A 64 3.57 -5.46 8.92
CA LEU A 64 2.15 -5.13 8.98
C LEU A 64 1.73 -4.93 10.44
N THR A 65 1.19 -3.77 10.77
CA THR A 65 0.54 -3.52 12.05
C THR A 65 -0.96 -3.46 11.83
N ARG A 66 -1.70 -4.37 12.46
CA ARG A 66 -3.16 -4.43 12.32
C ARG A 66 -3.85 -3.77 13.52
N VAL A 67 -4.88 -3.00 13.23
CA VAL A 67 -5.80 -2.39 14.20
C VAL A 67 -7.25 -2.63 13.78
N SER A 68 -8.18 -2.65 14.74
CA SER A 68 -9.56 -3.05 14.48
C SER A 68 -10.50 -1.89 14.17
N SER A 69 -10.05 -0.66 14.37
CA SER A 69 -10.86 0.54 14.16
C SER A 69 -10.02 1.75 13.76
N THR A 70 -10.67 2.75 13.18
CA THR A 70 -10.05 4.05 12.89
C THR A 70 -9.60 4.79 14.14
N ALA A 71 -10.30 4.63 15.28
CA ALA A 71 -9.87 5.19 16.56
C ALA A 71 -8.53 4.58 17.01
N GLU A 72 -8.40 3.26 16.99
CA GLU A 72 -7.13 2.57 17.29
C GLU A 72 -6.02 2.96 16.30
N ALA A 73 -6.39 3.18 15.02
CA ALA A 73 -5.43 3.62 14.01
C ALA A 73 -4.86 5.01 14.32
N LEU A 74 -5.70 5.96 14.73
CA LEU A 74 -5.25 7.29 15.14
C LEU A 74 -4.34 7.22 16.37
N GLU A 75 -4.68 6.40 17.37
CA GLU A 75 -3.81 6.16 18.53
C GLU A 75 -2.47 5.51 18.14
N ALA A 76 -2.47 4.61 17.17
CA ALA A 76 -1.25 4.00 16.67
C ALA A 76 -0.35 5.02 15.97
N LEU A 77 -0.93 5.90 15.14
CA LEU A 77 -0.22 6.99 14.47
C LEU A 77 0.31 8.04 15.45
N ASP A 78 -0.43 8.35 16.53
CA ASP A 78 0.03 9.27 17.57
C ASP A 78 1.22 8.69 18.38
N ARG A 79 1.33 7.36 18.48
CA ARG A 79 2.44 6.67 19.17
C ARG A 79 3.66 6.45 18.29
N ASP A 80 3.45 6.30 16.99
CA ASP A 80 4.48 5.92 16.04
C ASP A 80 4.16 6.53 14.67
N ASP A 81 4.95 7.49 14.26
CA ASP A 81 4.85 8.21 12.99
C ASP A 81 5.61 7.55 11.83
N SER A 82 6.18 6.35 12.07
CA SER A 82 7.00 5.63 11.10
C SER A 82 6.21 4.79 10.10
N PHE A 83 4.90 4.92 10.04
CA PHE A 83 4.10 4.23 9.03
C PHE A 83 4.25 4.90 7.66
N ASP A 84 4.71 4.11 6.69
CA ASP A 84 4.90 4.57 5.31
C ASP A 84 3.63 4.51 4.47
N PHE A 85 2.66 3.69 4.89
CA PHE A 85 1.44 3.44 4.14
C PHE A 85 0.29 3.00 5.06
N ILE A 86 -0.92 3.48 4.78
CA ILE A 86 -2.15 3.08 5.48
C ILE A 86 -3.09 2.38 4.50
N LEU A 87 -3.44 1.15 4.84
CA LEU A 87 -4.42 0.35 4.12
C LEU A 87 -5.66 0.18 5.00
N THR A 88 -6.81 0.64 4.56
CA THR A 88 -8.03 0.61 5.36
C THR A 88 -9.18 -0.08 4.64
N MET A 89 -10.02 -0.79 5.38
CA MET A 89 -11.29 -1.32 4.90
C MET A 89 -12.40 -0.27 5.02
N TYR A 90 -13.54 -0.53 4.38
CA TYR A 90 -14.67 0.40 4.37
C TYR A 90 -15.37 0.49 5.74
N ASN A 91 -15.60 -0.65 6.40
CA ASN A 91 -16.33 -0.73 7.68
C ASN A 91 -15.34 -0.80 8.84
N VAL A 92 -14.89 0.33 9.34
CA VAL A 92 -13.81 0.41 10.35
C VAL A 92 -14.20 1.20 11.61
N GLY A 93 -15.49 1.47 11.79
CA GLY A 93 -16.01 2.16 12.98
C GLY A 93 -16.01 3.68 12.85
N GLU A 94 -15.91 4.35 13.99
CA GLU A 94 -15.89 5.82 14.08
C GLU A 94 -14.50 6.31 14.52
N PRO A 95 -14.02 7.42 13.93
CA PRO A 95 -14.61 8.12 12.78
C PRO A 95 -14.70 7.23 11.53
N ASP A 96 -15.64 7.52 10.62
CA ASP A 96 -15.74 6.81 9.35
C ASP A 96 -14.45 6.94 8.52
N VAL A 97 -14.29 6.07 7.53
CA VAL A 97 -13.04 5.97 6.75
C VAL A 97 -12.67 7.27 6.02
N PHE A 98 -13.66 8.08 5.60
CA PHE A 98 -13.40 9.34 4.89
C PHE A 98 -12.93 10.43 5.84
N SER A 99 -13.59 10.54 7.00
CA SER A 99 -13.19 11.43 8.09
C SER A 99 -11.82 11.05 8.63
N PHE A 100 -11.58 9.76 8.85
CA PHE A 100 -10.28 9.23 9.25
C PHE A 100 -9.18 9.62 8.25
N ALA A 101 -9.39 9.37 6.95
CA ALA A 101 -8.40 9.69 5.93
C ALA A 101 -8.04 11.18 5.89
N LYS A 102 -9.01 12.09 6.09
CA LYS A 102 -8.76 13.54 6.21
C LYS A 102 -7.89 13.87 7.41
N ILE A 103 -8.22 13.32 8.59
CA ILE A 103 -7.42 13.51 9.81
C ILE A 103 -5.97 13.04 9.58
N VAL A 104 -5.81 11.90 8.92
CA VAL A 104 -4.47 11.39 8.55
C VAL A 104 -3.76 12.40 7.65
N LYS A 105 -4.39 12.92 6.61
CA LYS A 105 -3.76 13.88 5.70
C LYS A 105 -3.41 15.21 6.36
N GLU A 106 -4.16 15.63 7.35
CA GLU A 106 -3.83 16.83 8.14
C GLU A 106 -2.59 16.65 9.00
N ARG A 107 -2.38 15.45 9.57
CA ARG A 107 -1.25 15.15 10.48
C ARG A 107 -0.05 14.57 9.75
N HIS A 108 -0.29 13.70 8.78
CA HIS A 108 0.71 12.95 7.99
C HIS A 108 0.45 13.12 6.49
N PRO A 109 0.67 14.32 5.90
CA PRO A 109 0.28 14.64 4.52
C PRO A 109 0.96 13.77 3.47
N ASN A 110 2.14 13.24 3.77
CA ASN A 110 2.93 12.43 2.85
C ASN A 110 2.64 10.92 2.94
N THR A 111 1.88 10.46 3.95
CA THR A 111 1.54 9.05 4.10
C THR A 111 0.37 8.69 3.19
N PRO A 112 0.54 7.81 2.20
CA PRO A 112 -0.54 7.37 1.33
C PRO A 112 -1.61 6.61 2.12
N VAL A 113 -2.88 6.84 1.75
CA VAL A 113 -4.03 6.15 2.33
C VAL A 113 -4.82 5.47 1.21
N ALA A 114 -4.93 4.15 1.26
CA ALA A 114 -5.72 3.37 0.32
C ALA A 114 -6.90 2.70 1.00
N LEU A 115 -8.07 2.79 0.37
CA LEU A 115 -9.28 2.11 0.78
C LEU A 115 -9.45 0.81 0.00
N LEU A 116 -9.61 -0.29 0.72
CA LEU A 116 -10.09 -1.56 0.17
C LEU A 116 -11.59 -1.70 0.42
N THR A 117 -12.35 -2.00 -0.61
CA THR A 117 -13.80 -2.17 -0.51
C THR A 117 -14.29 -3.34 -1.34
N SER A 118 -15.37 -3.98 -0.93
CA SER A 118 -16.03 -4.98 -1.75
C SER A 118 -16.69 -4.33 -2.97
N PHE A 119 -16.70 -5.05 -4.11
CA PHE A 119 -17.40 -4.60 -5.31
C PHE A 119 -18.93 -4.74 -5.12
N SER A 120 -19.56 -3.67 -4.63
CA SER A 120 -21.00 -3.57 -4.48
C SER A 120 -21.48 -2.22 -5.05
N LYS A 121 -22.55 -2.25 -5.85
CA LYS A 121 -23.12 -1.02 -6.42
C LYS A 121 -23.55 -0.03 -5.34
N ASP A 122 -24.04 -0.53 -4.22
CA ASP A 122 -24.49 0.31 -3.12
C ASP A 122 -23.33 0.97 -2.38
N ILE A 123 -22.25 0.25 -2.16
CA ILE A 123 -21.03 0.80 -1.57
C ILE A 123 -20.41 1.82 -2.52
N TYR A 124 -20.32 1.50 -3.82
CA TYR A 124 -19.78 2.41 -4.82
C TYR A 124 -20.53 3.75 -4.83
N ARG A 125 -21.88 3.71 -4.84
CA ARG A 125 -22.71 4.93 -4.76
C ARG A 125 -22.43 5.73 -3.49
N ARG A 126 -22.35 5.07 -2.33
CA ARG A 126 -22.03 5.74 -1.05
C ARG A 126 -20.65 6.39 -1.09
N ILE A 127 -19.66 5.75 -1.69
CA ILE A 127 -18.32 6.31 -1.85
C ILE A 127 -18.34 7.53 -2.77
N GLU A 128 -19.14 7.51 -3.85
CA GLU A 128 -19.27 8.66 -4.76
C GLU A 128 -19.89 9.89 -4.09
N GLU A 129 -20.79 9.70 -3.12
CA GLU A 129 -21.45 10.76 -2.36
C GLU A 129 -20.57 11.36 -1.26
N GLN A 130 -19.43 10.74 -0.93
CA GLN A 130 -18.52 11.18 0.13
C GLN A 130 -17.39 12.06 -0.39
N ASP A 131 -16.84 12.87 0.50
CA ASP A 131 -15.62 13.61 0.24
C ASP A 131 -14.39 12.69 0.38
N ARG A 132 -13.81 12.34 -0.76
CA ARG A 132 -12.67 11.42 -0.89
C ARG A 132 -11.30 12.10 -0.85
N SER A 133 -11.24 13.38 -0.50
CA SER A 133 -10.01 14.18 -0.57
C SER A 133 -8.86 13.65 0.30
N GLY A 134 -9.17 12.85 1.33
CA GLY A 134 -8.16 12.20 2.18
C GLY A 134 -7.65 10.85 1.65
N LEU A 135 -8.31 10.26 0.64
CA LEU A 135 -7.93 8.98 0.08
C LEU A 135 -7.09 9.17 -1.20
N ASP A 136 -5.93 8.53 -1.26
CA ASP A 136 -5.10 8.54 -2.48
C ASP A 136 -5.58 7.50 -3.48
N TYR A 137 -6.09 6.35 -2.98
CA TYR A 137 -6.52 5.22 -3.80
C TYR A 137 -7.75 4.53 -3.22
N ILE A 138 -8.56 3.97 -4.12
CA ILE A 138 -9.69 3.11 -3.78
C ILE A 138 -9.61 1.87 -4.67
N PHE A 139 -9.54 0.70 -4.05
CA PHE A 139 -9.44 -0.58 -4.75
C PHE A 139 -10.62 -1.49 -4.40
N SER A 140 -11.07 -2.24 -5.38
CA SER A 140 -12.00 -3.34 -5.16
C SER A 140 -11.23 -4.59 -4.74
N TRP A 141 -11.59 -5.16 -3.59
CA TRP A 141 -10.90 -6.32 -3.03
C TRP A 141 -11.85 -7.51 -2.91
N HIS A 142 -11.36 -8.68 -3.27
CA HIS A 142 -12.09 -9.94 -3.29
C HIS A 142 -11.42 -11.04 -2.45
N GLY A 143 -10.56 -10.65 -1.51
CA GLY A 143 -9.89 -11.59 -0.60
C GLY A 143 -8.49 -12.02 -1.04
N ASN A 144 -7.97 -11.57 -2.19
CA ASN A 144 -6.66 -11.99 -2.66
C ASN A 144 -5.52 -11.10 -2.13
N THR A 145 -4.47 -11.71 -1.61
CA THR A 145 -3.29 -11.04 -1.06
C THR A 145 -2.42 -10.44 -2.16
N GLU A 146 -2.41 -11.01 -3.36
CA GLU A 146 -1.68 -10.50 -4.52
C GLU A 146 -2.02 -9.05 -4.84
N LEU A 147 -3.29 -8.66 -4.64
CA LEU A 147 -3.71 -7.27 -4.81
C LEU A 147 -2.99 -6.33 -3.84
N ILE A 148 -2.79 -6.74 -2.60
CA ILE A 148 -2.10 -5.93 -1.59
C ILE A 148 -0.65 -5.69 -2.02
N ILE A 149 0.02 -6.70 -2.53
CA ILE A 149 1.38 -6.58 -3.05
C ILE A 149 1.43 -5.67 -4.28
N ALA A 150 0.45 -5.82 -5.20
CA ALA A 150 0.34 -4.92 -6.35
C ALA A 150 0.14 -3.46 -5.93
N ILE A 151 -0.65 -3.20 -4.88
CA ILE A 151 -0.86 -1.86 -4.32
C ILE A 151 0.44 -1.33 -3.72
N ILE A 152 1.16 -2.12 -2.93
CA ILE A 152 2.45 -1.73 -2.36
C ILE A 152 3.41 -1.31 -3.48
N LYS A 153 3.52 -2.12 -4.54
CA LYS A 153 4.37 -1.82 -5.69
C LYS A 153 3.95 -0.56 -6.42
N LEU A 154 2.66 -0.37 -6.67
CA LEU A 154 2.14 0.84 -7.30
C LEU A 154 2.50 2.10 -6.52
N ILE A 155 2.44 2.04 -5.19
CA ILE A 155 2.76 3.18 -4.33
C ILE A 155 4.27 3.42 -4.33
N GLU A 156 5.09 2.37 -4.20
CA GLU A 156 6.55 2.46 -4.30
C GLU A 156 6.99 3.06 -5.64
N ASP A 157 6.44 2.58 -6.75
CA ASP A 157 6.73 3.10 -8.09
C ASP A 157 6.38 4.59 -8.20
N LYS A 158 5.22 5.00 -7.65
CA LYS A 158 4.83 6.41 -7.64
C LYS A 158 5.74 7.27 -6.78
N MET A 159 6.17 6.78 -5.61
CA MET A 159 7.11 7.49 -4.73
C MET A 159 8.49 7.66 -5.40
N ASN A 160 8.89 6.73 -6.25
CA ASN A 160 10.18 6.76 -6.94
C ASN A 160 10.13 7.43 -8.32
N ALA A 161 8.94 7.67 -8.89
CA ALA A 161 8.78 8.14 -10.27
C ALA A 161 9.59 9.42 -10.59
N ASP A 162 9.62 10.40 -9.70
CA ASP A 162 10.36 11.64 -9.90
C ASP A 162 11.88 11.42 -9.92
N GLU A 163 12.37 10.49 -9.10
CA GLU A 163 13.79 10.14 -9.05
C GLU A 163 14.19 9.33 -10.29
N ASP A 164 13.37 8.34 -10.66
CA ASP A 164 13.58 7.49 -11.83
C ASP A 164 13.60 8.34 -13.13
N ILE A 165 12.76 9.36 -13.22
CA ILE A 165 12.77 10.31 -14.33
C ILE A 165 14.08 11.12 -14.37
N ARG A 166 14.61 11.51 -13.22
CA ARG A 166 15.87 12.26 -13.14
C ARG A 166 17.09 11.42 -13.50
N GLU A 167 17.13 10.17 -13.01
CA GLU A 167 18.27 9.27 -13.20
C GLU A 167 18.22 8.52 -14.54
N GLY A 168 17.04 8.05 -14.94
CA GLY A 168 16.84 7.22 -16.14
C GLY A 168 16.42 8.00 -17.39
N GLY A 169 16.01 9.27 -17.25
CA GLY A 169 15.39 10.05 -18.31
C GLY A 169 13.96 9.62 -18.62
N VAL A 170 13.21 10.48 -19.32
CA VAL A 170 11.83 10.18 -19.74
C VAL A 170 11.87 9.11 -20.82
N GLN A 171 11.44 7.90 -20.52
CA GLN A 171 11.13 6.90 -21.54
C GLN A 171 9.70 7.15 -22.03
N ALA A 172 9.55 7.64 -23.25
CA ALA A 172 8.24 7.72 -23.88
C ALA A 172 7.71 6.30 -24.14
N ILE A 173 6.63 5.95 -23.46
CA ILE A 173 5.84 4.77 -23.83
C ILE A 173 4.89 5.22 -24.94
N LEU A 174 5.14 4.75 -26.16
CA LEU A 174 4.26 4.91 -27.29
C LEU A 174 3.19 3.82 -27.28
#